data_9c06c8e02c2dd62a564e417e58159b2e
#
_entry.id   9c06c8e02c2dd62a564e417e58159b2e
#
_cell.length_a   1.000
_cell.length_b   1.000
_cell.length_c   1.000
_cell.angle_alpha   90.00
_cell.angle_beta   90.00
_cell.angle_gamma   90.00
#
_symmetry.space_group_name_H-M   'P 1'
#
loop_
_entity.id
_entity.type
_entity.pdbx_description
1 polymer ?
#
loop_
_entity_poly.entity_id
_entity_poly.type
_entity_poly.pdbx_seq_one_letter_code
_entity_poly.pdbx_strand_id
1 'polypeptide(L)'
;KSAVKAPLSPGGARGVGGEWGHKSTERREKMESELDRIDLKILTCLQADGRISNLKLAEAVTLSPTAVLARVQRLTKDGYILGYEARLNPLKLGAGMMVFVEVLLDRTTPNVFEAFKAAVQVRGEIMECHMVAGGFDYLLKTRMADMAAYRDFAGTVLWQLPGVRETRTYPVMEEVKNTTQLALR
;
A
#
# COMPACT_ATOMS: atom_id res chain seq x y z
N LYS A 1 12.07 -27.57 -56.57
CA LYS A 1 10.72 -27.72 -56.01
C LYS A 1 10.82 -27.41 -54.51
N SER A 2 10.48 -26.19 -54.18
CA SER A 2 10.54 -25.61 -52.84
C SER A 2 9.22 -25.90 -52.11
N ALA A 3 9.31 -26.50 -50.94
CA ALA A 3 8.16 -26.69 -50.07
C ALA A 3 8.15 -25.58 -48.99
N VAL A 4 7.14 -24.72 -49.07
CA VAL A 4 6.87 -23.65 -48.09
C VAL A 4 6.21 -24.27 -46.86
N LYS A 5 6.82 -24.10 -45.72
CA LYS A 5 6.33 -24.53 -44.39
C LYS A 5 5.35 -23.50 -43.85
N ALA A 6 4.14 -23.90 -43.51
CA ALA A 6 3.09 -23.08 -42.92
C ALA A 6 3.43 -22.59 -41.50
N PRO A 7 2.93 -21.42 -41.04
CA PRO A 7 3.20 -20.90 -39.71
C PRO A 7 2.37 -21.63 -38.65
N LEU A 8 2.99 -21.89 -37.51
CA LEU A 8 2.38 -22.42 -36.28
C LEU A 8 1.40 -21.39 -35.66
N SER A 9 0.20 -21.85 -35.36
CA SER A 9 -0.81 -21.09 -34.62
C SER A 9 -0.35 -20.73 -33.21
N PRO A 10 -0.64 -19.54 -32.67
CA PRO A 10 -0.32 -19.20 -31.31
C PRO A 10 -1.25 -19.93 -30.34
N GLY A 11 -0.65 -20.75 -29.45
CA GLY A 11 -1.34 -21.43 -28.38
C GLY A 11 -2.04 -20.45 -27.45
N GLY A 12 -3.34 -20.71 -27.20
CA GLY A 12 -4.22 -19.87 -26.39
C GLY A 12 -3.71 -19.71 -24.95
N ALA A 13 -3.45 -18.48 -24.57
CA ALA A 13 -3.32 -18.09 -23.18
C ALA A 13 -4.65 -18.33 -22.47
N ARG A 14 -4.72 -19.37 -21.64
CA ARG A 14 -5.85 -19.58 -20.72
C ARG A 14 -5.79 -18.51 -19.65
N GLY A 15 -6.76 -17.60 -19.64
CA GLY A 15 -6.89 -16.46 -18.76
C GLY A 15 -7.01 -16.87 -17.29
N VAL A 16 -6.07 -16.40 -16.50
CA VAL A 16 -6.08 -16.43 -15.02
C VAL A 16 -6.92 -15.29 -14.45
N GLY A 17 -7.80 -14.68 -15.26
CA GLY A 17 -8.56 -13.48 -14.88
C GLY A 17 -9.89 -13.71 -14.14
N GLY A 18 -10.41 -14.95 -14.08
CA GLY A 18 -11.78 -15.20 -13.63
C GLY A 18 -12.03 -15.12 -12.11
N GLU A 19 -11.13 -15.61 -11.28
CA GLU A 19 -11.36 -15.71 -9.83
C GLU A 19 -11.09 -14.41 -9.05
N TRP A 20 -10.15 -13.60 -9.47
CA TRP A 20 -9.84 -12.32 -8.80
C TRP A 20 -10.93 -11.27 -9.03
N GLY A 21 -11.52 -11.24 -10.23
CA GLY A 21 -12.60 -10.32 -10.56
C GLY A 21 -13.89 -10.60 -9.79
N HIS A 22 -14.26 -11.87 -9.63
CA HIS A 22 -15.53 -12.26 -8.97
C HIS A 22 -15.51 -12.01 -7.46
N LYS A 23 -14.42 -12.39 -6.78
CA LYS A 23 -14.25 -12.14 -5.34
C LYS A 23 -14.16 -10.65 -5.00
N SER A 24 -13.63 -9.82 -5.91
CA SER A 24 -13.59 -8.37 -5.71
C SER A 24 -14.96 -7.72 -5.86
N THR A 25 -15.82 -8.22 -6.76
CA THR A 25 -17.19 -7.73 -6.96
C THR A 25 -18.11 -8.10 -5.81
N GLU A 26 -18.12 -9.37 -5.38
CA GLU A 26 -18.88 -9.82 -4.21
C GLU A 26 -18.47 -9.11 -2.92
N ARG A 27 -17.18 -8.88 -2.73
CA ARG A 27 -16.65 -8.12 -1.57
C ARG A 27 -17.09 -6.67 -1.61
N ARG A 28 -17.17 -6.06 -2.81
CA ARG A 28 -17.63 -4.70 -3.01
C ARG A 28 -19.14 -4.58 -2.74
N GLU A 29 -19.95 -5.49 -3.28
CA GLU A 29 -21.40 -5.52 -3.04
C GLU A 29 -21.73 -5.75 -1.56
N LYS A 30 -21.00 -6.64 -0.86
CA LYS A 30 -21.14 -6.86 0.58
C LYS A 30 -20.75 -5.62 1.37
N MET A 31 -19.71 -4.91 0.97
CA MET A 31 -19.26 -3.66 1.61
C MET A 31 -20.26 -2.51 1.37
N GLU A 32 -20.86 -2.42 0.20
CA GLU A 32 -21.91 -1.45 -0.12
C GLU A 32 -23.20 -1.74 0.67
N SER A 33 -23.47 -2.99 1.07
CA SER A 33 -24.60 -3.37 1.96
C SER A 33 -24.34 -3.08 3.44
N GLU A 34 -23.09 -2.90 3.86
CA GLU A 34 -22.68 -2.65 5.24
C GLU A 34 -22.48 -1.17 5.57
N LEU A 35 -22.19 -0.32 4.58
CA LEU A 35 -22.00 1.13 4.73
C LEU A 35 -23.13 1.91 4.08
N ASP A 36 -23.79 2.76 4.86
CA ASP A 36 -24.75 3.71 4.32
C ASP A 36 -24.08 5.01 3.85
N ARG A 37 -24.85 5.88 3.17
CA ARG A 37 -24.36 7.18 2.66
C ARG A 37 -23.84 8.10 3.78
N ILE A 38 -24.38 7.96 4.97
CA ILE A 38 -23.94 8.76 6.13
C ILE A 38 -22.59 8.25 6.61
N ASP A 39 -22.38 6.95 6.66
CA ASP A 39 -21.10 6.35 7.02
C ASP A 39 -19.99 6.78 6.05
N LEU A 40 -20.27 6.76 4.75
CA LEU A 40 -19.31 7.25 3.74
C LEU A 40 -18.99 8.73 3.94
N LYS A 41 -20.00 9.55 4.29
CA LYS A 41 -19.79 10.98 4.57
C LYS A 41 -18.95 11.18 5.85
N ILE A 42 -19.20 10.40 6.91
CA ILE A 42 -18.39 10.39 8.13
C ILE A 42 -16.95 10.06 7.80
N LEU A 43 -16.69 8.96 7.08
CA LEU A 43 -15.35 8.54 6.69
C LEU A 43 -14.65 9.60 5.82
N THR A 44 -15.36 10.26 4.90
CA THR A 44 -14.83 11.35 4.08
C THR A 44 -14.39 12.54 4.95
N CYS A 45 -15.22 12.96 5.91
CA CYS A 45 -14.87 14.04 6.83
C CYS A 45 -13.64 13.68 7.68
N LEU A 46 -13.58 12.44 8.20
CA LEU A 46 -12.47 11.97 9.03
C LEU A 46 -11.17 11.81 8.25
N GLN A 47 -11.21 11.43 6.97
CA GLN A 47 -10.02 11.44 6.11
C GLN A 47 -9.49 12.85 5.85
N ALA A 48 -10.37 13.84 5.77
CA ALA A 48 -9.98 15.24 5.56
C ALA A 48 -9.41 15.87 6.84
N ASP A 49 -10.03 15.60 7.99
CA ASP A 49 -9.60 16.07 9.31
C ASP A 49 -9.86 14.99 10.38
N GLY A 50 -8.84 14.22 10.69
CA GLY A 50 -8.91 13.20 11.76
C GLY A 50 -9.06 13.77 13.17
N ARG A 51 -8.97 15.08 13.35
CA ARG A 51 -9.16 15.78 14.63
C ARG A 51 -10.48 16.57 14.71
N ILE A 52 -11.36 16.44 13.71
CA ILE A 52 -12.68 17.06 13.74
C ILE A 52 -13.43 16.67 15.01
N SER A 53 -14.03 17.65 15.71
CA SER A 53 -14.81 17.34 16.91
C SER A 53 -16.09 16.59 16.54
N ASN A 54 -16.57 15.75 17.47
CA ASN A 54 -17.81 15.00 17.28
C ASN A 54 -19.02 15.92 16.99
N LEU A 55 -19.04 17.10 17.58
CA LEU A 55 -20.10 18.10 17.31
C LEU A 55 -20.07 18.59 15.86
N LYS A 56 -18.89 19.01 15.37
CA LYS A 56 -18.73 19.45 13.97
C LYS A 56 -19.00 18.33 12.97
N LEU A 57 -18.61 17.10 13.30
CA LEU A 57 -18.90 15.94 12.48
C LEU A 57 -20.41 15.67 12.41
N ALA A 58 -21.12 15.78 13.54
CA ALA A 58 -22.57 15.64 13.63
C ALA A 58 -23.31 16.69 12.77
N GLU A 59 -22.88 17.94 12.84
CA GLU A 59 -23.38 19.01 11.98
C GLU A 59 -23.16 18.70 10.49
N ALA A 60 -21.95 18.26 10.12
CA ALA A 60 -21.59 17.95 8.74
C ALA A 60 -22.45 16.83 8.13
N VAL A 61 -22.87 15.83 8.94
CA VAL A 61 -23.68 14.70 8.48
C VAL A 61 -25.16 14.80 8.86
N THR A 62 -25.57 15.90 9.51
CA THR A 62 -26.96 16.19 9.91
C THR A 62 -27.54 15.11 10.84
N LEU A 63 -26.79 14.73 11.86
CA LEU A 63 -27.18 13.79 12.91
C LEU A 63 -26.94 14.38 14.31
N SER A 64 -27.47 13.72 15.34
CA SER A 64 -27.11 14.06 16.72
C SER A 64 -25.66 13.63 17.03
N PRO A 65 -24.95 14.33 17.95
CA PRO A 65 -23.60 13.94 18.36
C PRO A 65 -23.51 12.51 18.89
N THR A 66 -24.52 12.03 19.62
CA THR A 66 -24.61 10.67 20.14
C THR A 66 -24.71 9.63 19.00
N ALA A 67 -25.52 9.92 17.98
CA ALA A 67 -25.68 9.03 16.83
C ALA A 67 -24.39 8.91 16.00
N VAL A 68 -23.68 10.05 15.81
CA VAL A 68 -22.39 10.06 15.11
C VAL A 68 -21.33 9.30 15.91
N LEU A 69 -21.26 9.53 17.23
CA LEU A 69 -20.30 8.81 18.08
C LEU A 69 -20.50 7.30 17.97
N ALA A 70 -21.75 6.81 18.05
CA ALA A 70 -22.05 5.39 17.90
C ALA A 70 -21.61 4.83 16.53
N ARG A 71 -21.83 5.60 15.43
CA ARG A 71 -21.37 5.22 14.10
C ARG A 71 -19.86 5.16 14.00
N VAL A 72 -19.13 6.15 14.48
CA VAL A 72 -17.66 6.18 14.49
C VAL A 72 -17.11 4.99 15.28
N GLN A 73 -17.67 4.69 16.45
CA GLN A 73 -17.27 3.53 17.25
C GLN A 73 -17.52 2.22 16.50
N ARG A 74 -18.65 2.07 15.81
CA ARG A 74 -18.95 0.90 14.97
C ARG A 74 -17.94 0.80 13.82
N LEU A 75 -17.72 1.88 13.05
CA LEU A 75 -16.77 1.91 11.94
C LEU A 75 -15.33 1.57 12.37
N THR A 76 -14.94 1.97 13.56
CA THR A 76 -13.64 1.60 14.14
C THR A 76 -13.62 0.12 14.54
N LYS A 77 -14.65 -0.37 15.23
CA LYS A 77 -14.77 -1.77 15.64
C LYS A 77 -14.79 -2.73 14.45
N ASP A 78 -15.48 -2.33 13.37
CA ASP A 78 -15.62 -3.14 12.16
C ASP A 78 -14.39 -3.01 11.22
N GLY A 79 -13.36 -2.22 11.63
CA GLY A 79 -12.09 -2.09 10.92
C GLY A 79 -12.09 -1.17 9.70
N TYR A 80 -13.15 -0.35 9.50
CA TYR A 80 -13.14 0.69 8.46
C TYR A 80 -12.21 1.86 8.81
N ILE A 81 -12.07 2.16 10.10
CA ILE A 81 -11.11 3.14 10.62
C ILE A 81 -10.02 2.38 11.33
N LEU A 82 -8.81 2.39 10.76
CA LEU A 82 -7.64 1.69 11.31
C LEU A 82 -6.94 2.47 12.40
N GLY A 83 -7.08 3.81 12.40
CA GLY A 83 -6.45 4.68 13.36
C GLY A 83 -6.38 6.13 12.89
N TYR A 84 -5.74 6.97 13.69
CA TYR A 84 -5.50 8.39 13.41
C TYR A 84 -4.01 8.68 13.55
N GLU A 85 -3.40 9.20 12.53
CA GLU A 85 -1.96 9.47 12.49
C GLU A 85 -1.65 10.94 12.22
N ALA A 86 -0.58 11.44 12.84
CA ALA A 86 -0.06 12.75 12.53
C ALA A 86 0.76 12.70 11.24
N ARG A 87 0.45 13.54 10.27
CA ARG A 87 1.30 13.74 9.09
C ARG A 87 2.49 14.62 9.45
N LEU A 88 3.68 14.04 9.43
CA LEU A 88 4.92 14.74 9.73
C LEU A 88 5.54 15.33 8.46
N ASN A 89 6.30 16.43 8.61
CA ASN A 89 7.05 17.01 7.50
C ASN A 89 8.43 16.33 7.41
N PRO A 90 8.67 15.49 6.41
CA PRO A 90 9.91 14.72 6.32
C PRO A 90 11.14 15.60 6.07
N LEU A 91 10.99 16.72 5.36
CA LEU A 91 12.09 17.67 5.12
C LEU A 91 12.59 18.28 6.43
N LYS A 92 11.67 18.67 7.33
CA LYS A 92 12.03 19.24 8.63
C LYS A 92 12.62 18.21 9.60
N LEU A 93 12.38 16.93 9.35
CA LEU A 93 12.87 15.83 10.17
C LEU A 93 14.12 15.13 9.59
N GLY A 94 14.73 15.72 8.55
CA GLY A 94 15.94 15.15 7.95
C GLY A 94 15.70 13.85 7.17
N ALA A 95 14.47 13.60 6.69
CA ALA A 95 14.08 12.44 5.89
C ALA A 95 13.47 12.88 4.54
N GLY A 96 14.08 13.89 3.91
CA GLY A 96 13.54 14.55 2.73
C GLY A 96 13.55 13.69 1.46
N MET A 97 14.57 12.86 1.30
CA MET A 97 14.74 12.04 0.10
C MET A 97 13.93 10.75 0.20
N MET A 98 12.91 10.62 -0.65
CA MET A 98 12.18 9.37 -0.83
C MET A 98 12.89 8.47 -1.84
N VAL A 99 12.93 7.18 -1.55
CA VAL A 99 13.53 6.17 -2.44
C VAL A 99 12.60 4.99 -2.56
N PHE A 100 12.35 4.53 -3.78
CA PHE A 100 11.76 3.22 -4.05
C PHE A 100 12.85 2.23 -4.39
N VAL A 101 12.69 0.99 -3.93
CA VAL A 101 13.65 -0.09 -4.19
C VAL A 101 12.91 -1.34 -4.65
N GLU A 102 13.20 -1.80 -5.85
CA GLU A 102 12.84 -3.15 -6.29
C GLU A 102 13.78 -4.15 -5.64
N VAL A 103 13.23 -5.24 -5.15
CA VAL A 103 14.00 -6.35 -4.55
C VAL A 103 13.62 -7.64 -5.26
N LEU A 104 14.65 -8.35 -5.71
CA LEU A 104 14.54 -9.68 -6.24
C LEU A 104 15.19 -10.67 -5.27
N LEU A 105 14.45 -11.70 -4.86
CA LEU A 105 14.93 -12.72 -3.92
C LEU A 105 15.53 -13.92 -4.63
N ASP A 106 16.46 -14.58 -3.95
CA ASP A 106 16.94 -15.90 -4.34
C ASP A 106 15.92 -16.96 -3.90
N ARG A 107 15.15 -17.44 -4.87
CA ARG A 107 14.08 -18.43 -4.66
C ARG A 107 14.58 -19.84 -4.36
N THR A 108 15.90 -20.08 -4.44
CA THR A 108 16.50 -21.38 -4.09
C THR A 108 16.61 -21.57 -2.58
N THR A 109 16.54 -20.48 -1.80
CA THR A 109 16.57 -20.51 -0.34
C THR A 109 15.19 -20.90 0.20
N PRO A 110 15.05 -21.98 1.01
CA PRO A 110 13.79 -22.37 1.62
C PRO A 110 13.21 -21.24 2.48
N ASN A 111 11.87 -21.06 2.42
CA ASN A 111 11.13 -20.08 3.21
C ASN A 111 11.60 -18.61 3.08
N VAL A 112 12.33 -18.27 2.00
CA VAL A 112 12.93 -16.95 1.80
C VAL A 112 11.91 -15.82 1.89
N PHE A 113 10.70 -16.00 1.35
CA PHE A 113 9.65 -14.99 1.38
C PHE A 113 9.18 -14.67 2.81
N GLU A 114 8.98 -15.68 3.65
CA GLU A 114 8.56 -15.49 5.03
C GLU A 114 9.68 -14.88 5.89
N ALA A 115 10.92 -15.34 5.68
CA ALA A 115 12.08 -14.76 6.36
C ALA A 115 12.30 -13.31 5.99
N PHE A 116 12.16 -12.95 4.70
CA PHE A 116 12.23 -11.57 4.22
C PHE A 116 11.14 -10.69 4.83
N LYS A 117 9.87 -11.12 4.80
CA LYS A 117 8.75 -10.37 5.39
C LYS A 117 8.97 -10.09 6.87
N ALA A 118 9.36 -11.12 7.64
CA ALA A 118 9.62 -10.96 9.07
C ALA A 118 10.75 -9.96 9.34
N ALA A 119 11.82 -10.01 8.55
CA ALA A 119 12.95 -9.10 8.69
C ALA A 119 12.59 -7.66 8.33
N VAL A 120 11.76 -7.43 7.30
CA VAL A 120 11.30 -6.09 6.90
C VAL A 120 10.42 -5.45 7.95
N GLN A 121 9.52 -6.20 8.58
CA GLN A 121 8.55 -5.66 9.55
C GLN A 121 9.19 -4.99 10.78
N VAL A 122 10.40 -5.38 11.14
CA VAL A 122 11.12 -4.81 12.30
C VAL A 122 12.05 -3.65 11.92
N ARG A 123 12.10 -3.25 10.65
CA ARG A 123 12.97 -2.19 10.15
C ARG A 123 12.22 -0.88 10.02
N GLY A 124 12.45 0.05 10.94
CA GLY A 124 11.81 1.37 10.93
C GLY A 124 12.17 2.25 9.74
N GLU A 125 13.31 1.97 9.08
CA GLU A 125 13.76 2.66 7.87
C GLU A 125 12.92 2.30 6.63
N ILE A 126 12.23 1.16 6.64
CA ILE A 126 11.36 0.70 5.56
C ILE A 126 9.93 1.09 5.92
N MET A 127 9.39 2.09 5.22
CA MET A 127 8.06 2.63 5.46
C MET A 127 6.95 1.76 4.87
N GLU A 128 7.19 1.19 3.69
CA GLU A 128 6.25 0.33 2.97
C GLU A 128 7.00 -0.82 2.31
N CYS A 129 6.35 -1.99 2.25
CA CYS A 129 6.86 -3.16 1.55
C CYS A 129 5.69 -3.88 0.89
N HIS A 130 5.70 -3.96 -0.44
CA HIS A 130 4.63 -4.55 -1.24
C HIS A 130 5.18 -5.72 -2.05
N MET A 131 4.60 -6.92 -1.88
CA MET A 131 4.81 -8.00 -2.84
C MET A 131 4.09 -7.66 -4.14
N VAL A 132 4.78 -7.77 -5.26
CA VAL A 132 4.24 -7.39 -6.57
C VAL A 132 4.32 -8.54 -7.56
N ALA A 133 3.43 -8.55 -8.53
CA ALA A 133 3.48 -9.46 -9.66
C ALA A 133 4.20 -8.75 -10.81
N GLY A 134 5.41 -9.22 -11.17
CA GLY A 134 6.21 -8.57 -12.22
C GLY A 134 7.62 -9.13 -12.32
N GLY A 135 8.55 -8.30 -12.74
CA GLY A 135 9.97 -8.65 -12.94
C GLY A 135 10.79 -8.74 -11.66
N PHE A 136 10.21 -8.39 -10.51
CA PHE A 136 10.85 -8.45 -9.19
C PHE A 136 9.81 -8.90 -8.14
N ASP A 137 10.23 -9.18 -6.90
CA ASP A 137 9.37 -9.77 -5.88
C ASP A 137 8.74 -8.71 -4.95
N TYR A 138 9.51 -7.71 -4.53
CA TYR A 138 9.05 -6.68 -3.59
C TYR A 138 9.43 -5.27 -4.04
N LEU A 139 8.50 -4.34 -3.81
CA LEU A 139 8.74 -2.90 -3.89
C LEU A 139 8.77 -2.34 -2.47
N LEU A 140 9.89 -1.74 -2.10
CA LEU A 140 10.08 -1.04 -0.83
C LEU A 140 9.97 0.46 -1.03
N LYS A 141 9.50 1.17 0.00
CA LYS A 141 9.56 2.63 0.12
C LYS A 141 10.32 3.00 1.38
N THR A 142 11.30 3.88 1.24
CA THR A 142 12.09 4.39 2.36
C THR A 142 12.29 5.89 2.23
N ARG A 143 12.66 6.56 3.33
CA ARG A 143 13.07 7.95 3.35
C ARG A 143 14.38 8.12 4.09
N MET A 144 15.28 8.88 3.48
CA MET A 144 16.62 9.16 3.99
C MET A 144 16.90 10.67 3.94
N ALA A 145 17.95 11.09 4.62
CA ALA A 145 18.40 12.48 4.56
C ALA A 145 18.91 12.81 3.15
N ASP A 146 19.77 11.94 2.62
CA ASP A 146 20.47 12.11 1.35
C ASP A 146 20.94 10.76 0.77
N MET A 147 21.68 10.80 -0.33
CA MET A 147 22.24 9.60 -0.97
C MET A 147 23.35 8.93 -0.16
N ALA A 148 24.05 9.66 0.73
CA ALA A 148 25.05 9.05 1.60
C ALA A 148 24.35 8.17 2.66
N ALA A 149 23.32 8.70 3.31
CA ALA A 149 22.49 7.94 4.25
C ALA A 149 21.81 6.73 3.58
N TYR A 150 21.34 6.87 2.34
CA TYR A 150 20.80 5.75 1.59
C TYR A 150 21.85 4.67 1.32
N ARG A 151 23.05 5.04 0.94
CA ARG A 151 24.14 4.08 0.70
C ARG A 151 24.52 3.30 1.96
N ASP A 152 24.54 3.97 3.11
CA ASP A 152 24.78 3.32 4.40
C ASP A 152 23.64 2.35 4.75
N PHE A 153 22.38 2.76 4.58
CA PHE A 153 21.21 1.90 4.72
C PHE A 153 21.28 0.68 3.78
N ALA A 154 21.63 0.88 2.52
CA ALA A 154 21.74 -0.23 1.57
C ALA A 154 22.77 -1.26 2.02
N GLY A 155 23.95 -0.82 2.47
CA GLY A 155 25.03 -1.70 2.94
C GLY A 155 24.74 -2.41 4.26
N THR A 156 24.13 -1.71 5.21
CA THR A 156 23.95 -2.21 6.59
C THR A 156 22.59 -2.89 6.83
N VAL A 157 21.57 -2.57 6.06
CA VAL A 157 20.20 -3.09 6.23
C VAL A 157 19.73 -3.84 5.00
N LEU A 158 19.62 -3.16 3.85
CA LEU A 158 18.94 -3.67 2.68
C LEU A 158 19.56 -4.96 2.15
N TRP A 159 20.88 -4.98 1.97
CA TRP A 159 21.61 -6.16 1.46
C TRP A 159 21.82 -7.25 2.52
N GLN A 160 21.50 -6.96 3.79
CA GLN A 160 21.50 -7.95 4.87
C GLN A 160 20.11 -8.62 5.06
N LEU A 161 19.08 -8.17 4.34
CA LEU A 161 17.78 -8.82 4.39
C LEU A 161 17.84 -10.23 3.79
N PRO A 162 17.14 -11.21 4.38
CA PRO A 162 17.20 -12.60 3.95
C PRO A 162 16.87 -12.78 2.47
N GLY A 163 17.76 -13.44 1.75
CA GLY A 163 17.57 -13.84 0.37
C GLY A 163 17.61 -12.73 -0.67
N VAL A 164 18.00 -11.52 -0.32
CA VAL A 164 18.17 -10.44 -1.30
C VAL A 164 19.27 -10.83 -2.29
N ARG A 165 18.89 -10.97 -3.58
CA ARG A 165 19.79 -11.29 -4.68
C ARG A 165 20.15 -10.06 -5.51
N GLU A 166 19.16 -9.25 -5.82
CA GLU A 166 19.32 -8.05 -6.64
C GLU A 166 18.41 -6.94 -6.13
N THR A 167 18.88 -5.71 -6.21
CA THR A 167 18.08 -4.51 -5.91
C THR A 167 18.25 -3.47 -7.00
N ARG A 168 17.17 -2.73 -7.31
CA ARG A 168 17.20 -1.54 -8.16
C ARG A 168 16.64 -0.38 -7.40
N THR A 169 17.38 0.71 -7.38
CA THR A 169 17.10 1.90 -6.58
C THR A 169 16.59 3.04 -7.44
N TYR A 170 15.49 3.66 -6.99
CA TYR A 170 14.84 4.79 -7.66
C TYR A 170 14.68 5.96 -6.68
N PRO A 171 15.67 6.87 -6.59
CA PRO A 171 15.50 8.11 -5.85
C PRO A 171 14.41 8.96 -6.52
N VAL A 172 13.46 9.45 -5.71
CA VAL A 172 12.37 10.28 -6.20
C VAL A 172 12.87 11.70 -6.41
N MET A 173 12.76 12.20 -7.63
CA MET A 173 13.16 13.57 -7.97
C MET A 173 12.13 14.59 -7.49
N GLU A 174 10.84 14.26 -7.57
CA GLU A 174 9.72 15.11 -7.16
C GLU A 174 8.53 14.27 -6.69
N GLU A 175 7.94 14.62 -5.56
CA GLU A 175 6.68 14.06 -5.08
C GLU A 175 5.49 14.85 -5.64
N VAL A 176 5.01 14.52 -6.82
CA VAL A 176 3.89 15.21 -7.48
C VAL A 176 2.59 15.09 -6.68
N LYS A 177 2.37 13.95 -6.03
CA LYS A 177 1.20 13.69 -5.19
C LYS A 177 1.54 12.68 -4.09
N ASN A 178 1.22 13.03 -2.86
CA ASN A 178 1.38 12.14 -1.71
C ASN A 178 0.14 12.25 -0.80
N THR A 179 -0.75 11.29 -0.87
CA THR A 179 -1.97 11.22 -0.06
C THR A 179 -2.32 9.79 0.28
N THR A 180 -2.86 9.58 1.47
CA THR A 180 -3.44 8.30 1.92
C THR A 180 -4.97 8.28 1.82
N GLN A 181 -5.58 9.37 1.33
CA GLN A 181 -7.02 9.47 1.21
C GLN A 181 -7.56 8.56 0.10
N LEU A 182 -8.54 7.73 0.45
CA LEU A 182 -9.26 6.88 -0.48
C LEU A 182 -10.42 7.66 -1.12
N ALA A 183 -10.65 7.48 -2.42
CA ALA A 183 -11.82 8.00 -3.11
C ALA A 183 -13.04 7.15 -2.75
N LEU A 184 -13.81 7.57 -1.75
CA LEU A 184 -15.06 6.92 -1.34
C LEU A 184 -16.20 7.32 -2.30
N ARG A 185 -16.96 6.33 -2.78
CA ARG A 185 -18.07 6.51 -3.74
C ARG A 185 -19.32 5.84 -3.23
#